data_8a8a2ed2717e9dafd54618e582fe3e50
#
_entry.id   8a8a2ed2717e9dafd54618e582fe3e50
#
_cell.length_a   1.000
_cell.length_b   1.000
_cell.length_c   1.000
_cell.angle_alpha   90.00
_cell.angle_beta   90.00
_cell.angle_gamma   90.00
#
_symmetry.space_group_name_H-M   'P 1'
#
loop_
_entity.id
_entity.type
_entity.pdbx_description
1 polymer ?
#
loop_
_entity_poly.entity_id
_entity_poly.type
_entity_poly.pdbx_seq_one_letter_code
_entity_poly.pdbx_strand_id
1 'polypeptide(L)'
;MGQNYFNTLPLRLQLEELGQCRFMDYSEFDGVEALKSKKIVIVGCGSQGLHQGLNLRDSGLDVSYTLRPAAIEDKRQSYKNAAENGFSVGIYEDMIPVADLVINLTPDKQHSPVVSAVMPLMKKGACLAHRFDREIPDIAKKYPKSSLGFSPETSTLGFGRA
;
A
#
# COMPACT_ATOMS: atom_id res chain seq x y z
N MET A 1 6.18 -37.30 -19.55
CA MET A 1 6.68 -35.92 -19.43
C MET A 1 8.14 -35.98 -19.09
N GLY A 2 9.02 -35.35 -19.90
CA GLY A 2 10.44 -35.35 -19.65
C GLY A 2 10.75 -34.58 -18.35
N GLN A 3 11.65 -35.15 -17.55
CA GLN A 3 12.19 -34.39 -16.40
C GLN A 3 13.06 -33.25 -16.95
N ASN A 4 12.70 -32.02 -16.67
CA ASN A 4 13.54 -30.86 -16.91
C ASN A 4 14.05 -30.30 -15.57
N TYR A 5 15.03 -29.41 -15.62
CA TYR A 5 15.62 -28.80 -14.46
C TYR A 5 14.56 -28.17 -13.52
N PHE A 6 13.60 -27.45 -14.08
CA PHE A 6 12.53 -26.82 -13.32
C PHE A 6 11.75 -27.83 -12.45
N ASN A 7 11.42 -29.01 -13.00
CA ASN A 7 10.68 -30.03 -12.27
C ASN A 7 11.50 -30.71 -11.16
N THR A 8 12.81 -30.52 -11.14
CA THR A 8 13.70 -31.01 -10.04
C THR A 8 13.79 -30.05 -8.87
N LEU A 9 13.32 -28.80 -9.03
CA LEU A 9 13.39 -27.81 -7.99
C LEU A 9 12.31 -28.05 -6.92
N PRO A 10 12.58 -27.71 -5.65
CA PRO A 10 11.54 -27.59 -4.63
C PRO A 10 10.46 -26.61 -5.06
N LEU A 11 9.22 -26.82 -4.63
CA LEU A 11 8.08 -25.99 -5.04
C LEU A 11 8.33 -24.48 -4.86
N ARG A 12 8.98 -24.10 -3.75
CA ARG A 12 9.36 -22.71 -3.50
C ARG A 12 10.18 -22.12 -4.64
N LEU A 13 11.23 -22.80 -5.06
CA LEU A 13 12.10 -22.34 -6.15
C LEU A 13 11.37 -22.36 -7.50
N GLN A 14 10.48 -23.33 -7.74
CA GLN A 14 9.64 -23.32 -8.94
C GLN A 14 8.76 -22.08 -9.01
N LEU A 15 8.17 -21.67 -7.88
CA LEU A 15 7.33 -20.47 -7.81
C LEU A 15 8.16 -19.18 -7.95
N GLU A 16 9.36 -19.13 -7.39
CA GLU A 16 10.29 -18.00 -7.56
C GLU A 16 10.70 -17.83 -9.03
N GLU A 17 11.04 -18.91 -9.71
CA GLU A 17 11.39 -18.88 -11.13
C GLU A 17 10.21 -18.47 -12.01
N LEU A 18 9.02 -19.03 -11.77
CA LEU A 18 7.81 -18.68 -12.52
C LEU A 18 7.37 -17.23 -12.30
N GLY A 19 7.45 -16.77 -11.06
CA GLY A 19 7.00 -15.43 -10.67
C GLY A 19 8.08 -14.36 -10.84
N GLN A 20 9.31 -14.73 -11.17
CA GLN A 20 10.47 -13.84 -11.13
C GLN A 20 10.55 -13.09 -9.78
N CYS A 21 10.22 -13.79 -8.70
CA CYS A 21 10.17 -13.25 -7.35
C CYS A 21 11.00 -14.12 -6.40
N ARG A 22 11.33 -13.58 -5.23
CA ARG A 22 12.01 -14.30 -4.16
C ARG A 22 11.07 -14.44 -2.97
N PHE A 23 10.93 -15.66 -2.45
CA PHE A 23 10.32 -15.88 -1.15
C PHE A 23 11.36 -15.72 -0.06
N MET A 24 11.12 -14.80 0.85
CA MET A 24 11.99 -14.56 1.99
C MET A 24 11.56 -15.43 3.18
N ASP A 25 12.52 -16.02 3.87
CA ASP A 25 12.26 -16.62 5.15
C ASP A 25 12.11 -15.54 6.24
N TYR A 26 11.40 -15.86 7.31
CA TYR A 26 11.20 -14.90 8.40
C TYR A 26 12.52 -14.35 8.98
N SER A 27 13.58 -15.18 9.01
CA SER A 27 14.91 -14.77 9.45
C SER A 27 15.61 -13.78 8.51
N GLU A 28 15.17 -13.68 7.26
CA GLU A 28 15.69 -12.72 6.28
C GLU A 28 14.91 -11.40 6.29
N PHE A 29 13.77 -11.37 7.01
CA PHE A 29 12.92 -10.18 7.09
C PHE A 29 13.48 -9.22 8.13
N ASP A 30 13.84 -8.03 7.70
CA ASP A 30 14.36 -6.95 8.56
C ASP A 30 13.26 -6.22 9.37
N GLY A 31 12.03 -6.73 9.33
CA GLY A 31 10.89 -6.15 10.00
C GLY A 31 10.48 -4.82 9.40
N VAL A 32 10.39 -3.80 10.25
CA VAL A 32 9.94 -2.45 9.86
C VAL A 32 11.09 -1.45 9.70
N GLU A 33 12.34 -1.90 9.74
CA GLU A 33 13.52 -1.01 9.71
C GLU A 33 13.54 -0.12 8.47
N ALA A 34 13.21 -0.66 7.30
CA ALA A 34 13.13 0.10 6.05
C ALA A 34 12.07 1.22 6.06
N LEU A 35 11.08 1.12 6.96
CA LEU A 35 9.99 2.08 7.12
C LEU A 35 10.20 3.05 8.28
N LYS A 36 11.19 2.81 9.13
CA LYS A 36 11.57 3.75 10.18
C LYS A 36 11.96 5.09 9.55
N SER A 37 11.57 6.18 10.18
CA SER A 37 11.74 7.54 9.65
C SER A 37 10.98 7.88 8.36
N LYS A 38 10.13 6.97 7.85
CA LYS A 38 9.25 7.23 6.71
C LYS A 38 7.89 7.71 7.17
N LYS A 39 7.34 8.69 6.47
CA LYS A 39 5.96 9.16 6.68
C LYS A 39 5.00 8.25 5.93
N ILE A 40 4.16 7.56 6.68
CA ILE A 40 3.13 6.67 6.11
C ILE A 40 1.77 7.36 6.18
N VAL A 41 1.09 7.44 5.05
CA VAL A 41 -0.25 8.01 4.96
C VAL A 41 -1.21 6.96 4.43
N ILE A 42 -2.23 6.65 5.20
CA ILE A 42 -3.28 5.71 4.82
C ILE A 42 -4.46 6.47 4.25
N VAL A 43 -4.91 6.09 3.07
CA VAL A 43 -6.12 6.61 2.44
C VAL A 43 -7.31 5.74 2.83
N GLY A 44 -8.21 6.29 3.64
CA GLY A 44 -9.38 5.58 4.15
C GLY A 44 -9.14 4.88 5.49
N CYS A 45 -10.09 5.05 6.41
CA CYS A 45 -10.06 4.46 7.76
C CYS A 45 -11.33 3.66 8.03
N GLY A 46 -11.60 2.67 7.17
CA GLY A 46 -12.57 1.61 7.43
C GLY A 46 -12.01 0.57 8.41
N SER A 47 -12.66 -0.59 8.53
CA SER A 47 -12.20 -1.63 9.47
C SER A 47 -10.75 -2.06 9.18
N GLN A 48 -10.42 -2.43 7.95
CA GLN A 48 -9.05 -2.83 7.59
C GLN A 48 -8.07 -1.66 7.72
N GLY A 49 -8.46 -0.45 7.27
CA GLY A 49 -7.62 0.72 7.38
C GLY A 49 -7.24 1.03 8.81
N LEU A 50 -8.19 1.00 9.74
CA LEU A 50 -7.92 1.22 11.15
C LEU A 50 -6.94 0.20 11.73
N HIS A 51 -7.24 -1.10 11.58
CA HIS A 51 -6.41 -2.14 12.20
C HIS A 51 -4.99 -2.20 11.63
N GLN A 52 -4.83 -1.97 10.32
CA GLN A 52 -3.49 -1.89 9.72
C GLN A 52 -2.71 -0.66 10.25
N GLY A 53 -3.37 0.48 10.37
CA GLY A 53 -2.73 1.67 10.95
C GLY A 53 -2.33 1.48 12.41
N LEU A 54 -3.16 0.82 13.21
CA LEU A 54 -2.83 0.45 14.59
C LEU A 54 -1.60 -0.46 14.64
N ASN A 55 -1.56 -1.52 13.85
CA ASN A 55 -0.43 -2.44 13.78
C ASN A 55 0.87 -1.74 13.35
N LEU A 56 0.80 -0.86 12.35
CA LEU A 56 1.97 -0.09 11.91
C LEU A 56 2.46 0.85 13.01
N ARG A 57 1.55 1.55 13.68
CA ARG A 57 1.90 2.43 14.81
C ARG A 57 2.50 1.65 15.98
N ASP A 58 1.92 0.50 16.33
CA ASP A 58 2.41 -0.35 17.42
C ASP A 58 3.80 -0.95 17.08
N SER A 59 4.14 -1.01 15.79
CA SER A 59 5.49 -1.31 15.31
C SER A 59 6.45 -0.11 15.33
N GLY A 60 6.02 1.03 15.85
CA GLY A 60 6.84 2.23 16.01
C GLY A 60 6.95 3.11 14.75
N LEU A 61 6.02 2.99 13.82
CA LEU A 61 6.01 3.76 12.56
C LEU A 61 5.15 5.02 12.67
N ASP A 62 5.53 6.06 11.92
CA ASP A 62 4.79 7.33 11.82
C ASP A 62 3.64 7.20 10.81
N VAL A 63 2.44 7.03 11.34
CA VAL A 63 1.22 6.78 10.57
C VAL A 63 0.22 7.92 10.75
N SER A 64 -0.36 8.36 9.65
CA SER A 64 -1.48 9.30 9.61
C SER A 64 -2.49 8.90 8.54
N TYR A 65 -3.66 9.51 8.58
CA TYR A 65 -4.74 9.22 7.65
C TYR A 65 -5.06 10.42 6.79
N THR A 66 -5.48 10.12 5.56
CA THR A 66 -6.08 11.12 4.71
C THR A 66 -7.47 10.68 4.26
N LEU A 67 -8.41 11.61 4.29
CA LEU A 67 -9.80 11.39 3.96
C LEU A 67 -10.29 12.52 3.04
N ARG A 68 -11.42 12.27 2.36
CA ARG A 68 -12.08 13.32 1.58
C ARG A 68 -12.62 14.41 2.51
N PRO A 69 -12.61 15.69 2.09
CA PRO A 69 -13.10 16.80 2.92
C PRO A 69 -14.47 16.54 3.55
N ALA A 70 -15.45 16.11 2.77
CA ALA A 70 -16.79 15.78 3.26
C ALA A 70 -16.82 14.68 4.34
N ALA A 71 -15.83 13.77 4.38
CA ALA A 71 -15.78 12.75 5.43
C ALA A 71 -15.25 13.31 6.76
N ILE A 72 -14.43 14.35 6.69
CA ILE A 72 -13.90 15.09 7.85
C ILE A 72 -14.97 16.04 8.39
N GLU A 73 -15.57 16.85 7.52
CA GLU A 73 -16.60 17.84 7.87
C GLU A 73 -17.84 17.19 8.52
N ASP A 74 -18.34 16.11 7.88
CA ASP A 74 -19.49 15.34 8.38
C ASP A 74 -19.14 14.45 9.58
N LYS A 75 -17.86 14.38 9.99
CA LYS A 75 -17.36 13.48 11.04
C LYS A 75 -17.84 12.03 10.81
N ARG A 76 -17.69 11.54 9.59
CA ARG A 76 -18.10 10.18 9.23
C ARG A 76 -17.33 9.14 10.04
N GLN A 77 -17.80 7.90 10.02
CA GLN A 77 -17.21 6.82 10.81
C GLN A 77 -15.70 6.67 10.56
N SER A 78 -15.23 6.83 9.32
CA SER A 78 -13.80 6.79 8.99
C SER A 78 -12.98 7.89 9.69
N TYR A 79 -13.54 9.09 9.84
CA TYR A 79 -12.91 10.16 10.62
C TYR A 79 -12.88 9.82 12.11
N LYS A 80 -14.00 9.36 12.66
CA LYS A 80 -14.08 8.95 14.07
C LYS A 80 -13.09 7.84 14.38
N ASN A 81 -13.03 6.81 13.54
CA ASN A 81 -12.09 5.71 13.70
C ASN A 81 -10.64 6.19 13.84
N ALA A 82 -10.21 7.11 13.00
CA ALA A 82 -8.85 7.64 13.08
C ALA A 82 -8.65 8.58 14.28
N ALA A 83 -9.53 9.56 14.47
CA ALA A 83 -9.41 10.59 15.50
C ALA A 83 -9.51 10.02 16.92
N GLU A 84 -10.44 9.11 17.19
CA GLU A 84 -10.63 8.47 18.51
C GLU A 84 -9.44 7.55 18.87
N ASN A 85 -8.69 7.08 17.88
CA ASN A 85 -7.47 6.32 18.09
C ASN A 85 -6.19 7.19 18.07
N GLY A 86 -6.33 8.52 18.08
CA GLY A 86 -5.21 9.45 18.22
C GLY A 86 -4.36 9.64 16.97
N PHE A 87 -4.86 9.28 15.79
CA PHE A 87 -4.16 9.52 14.53
C PHE A 87 -4.40 10.94 14.01
N SER A 88 -3.39 11.53 13.40
CA SER A 88 -3.55 12.74 12.60
C SER A 88 -4.37 12.44 11.35
N VAL A 89 -5.34 13.32 11.07
CA VAL A 89 -6.22 13.22 9.89
C VAL A 89 -6.20 14.53 9.12
N GLY A 90 -6.03 14.46 7.81
CA GLY A 90 -6.08 15.62 6.93
C GLY A 90 -6.67 15.28 5.57
N ILE A 91 -6.76 16.29 4.71
CA ILE A 91 -7.20 16.12 3.31
C ILE A 91 -6.04 15.64 2.43
N TYR A 92 -6.32 15.25 1.19
CA TYR A 92 -5.30 14.71 0.28
C TYR A 92 -4.19 15.72 0.00
N GLU A 93 -4.56 16.96 -0.22
CA GLU A 93 -3.67 18.07 -0.57
C GLU A 93 -2.61 18.35 0.50
N ASP A 94 -2.94 18.12 1.75
CA ASP A 94 -2.03 18.37 2.89
C ASP A 94 -1.17 17.15 3.21
N MET A 95 -1.75 15.96 3.12
CA MET A 95 -1.14 14.74 3.65
C MET A 95 -0.31 13.97 2.61
N ILE A 96 -0.74 13.98 1.35
CA ILE A 96 -0.07 13.18 0.31
C ILE A 96 1.30 13.74 -0.10
N PRO A 97 1.50 15.06 -0.25
CA PRO A 97 2.80 15.60 -0.67
C PRO A 97 3.95 15.29 0.31
N VAL A 98 3.66 15.07 1.57
CA VAL A 98 4.68 14.77 2.60
C VAL A 98 4.92 13.27 2.80
N ALA A 99 4.05 12.41 2.24
CA ALA A 99 4.13 10.97 2.40
C ALA A 99 5.33 10.36 1.66
N ASP A 100 6.00 9.40 2.30
CA ASP A 100 6.97 8.49 1.65
C ASP A 100 6.29 7.21 1.15
N LEU A 101 5.28 6.76 1.90
CA LEU A 101 4.45 5.62 1.56
C LEU A 101 2.97 6.00 1.71
N VAL A 102 2.22 5.84 0.65
CA VAL A 102 0.77 6.00 0.63
C VAL A 102 0.13 4.62 0.52
N ILE A 103 -0.77 4.28 1.44
CA ILE A 103 -1.47 2.98 1.44
C ILE A 103 -2.95 3.21 1.17
N ASN A 104 -3.45 2.76 0.02
CA ASN A 104 -4.87 2.89 -0.30
C ASN A 104 -5.66 1.69 0.25
N LEU A 105 -6.45 1.93 1.29
CA LEU A 105 -7.33 0.95 1.94
C LEU A 105 -8.81 1.34 1.83
N THR A 106 -9.16 2.07 0.78
CA THR A 106 -10.55 2.35 0.46
C THR A 106 -11.23 1.11 -0.15
N PRO A 107 -12.57 1.07 -0.18
CA PRO A 107 -13.29 -0.01 -0.87
C PRO A 107 -12.94 -0.08 -2.36
N ASP A 108 -12.90 -1.29 -2.93
CA ASP A 108 -12.46 -1.58 -4.31
C ASP A 108 -13.10 -0.65 -5.36
N LYS A 109 -14.40 -0.39 -5.24
CA LYS A 109 -15.13 0.53 -6.15
C LYS A 109 -14.61 1.98 -6.15
N GLN A 110 -13.79 2.34 -5.16
CA GLN A 110 -13.23 3.69 -5.01
C GLN A 110 -11.75 3.75 -5.38
N HIS A 111 -11.12 2.63 -5.71
CA HIS A 111 -9.67 2.60 -5.95
C HIS A 111 -9.28 3.51 -7.11
N SER A 112 -9.89 3.35 -8.28
CA SER A 112 -9.56 4.14 -9.46
C SER A 112 -9.68 5.65 -9.24
N PRO A 113 -10.82 6.20 -8.77
CA PRO A 113 -10.92 7.63 -8.49
C PRO A 113 -9.96 8.10 -7.39
N VAL A 114 -9.71 7.28 -6.35
CA VAL A 114 -8.75 7.63 -5.29
C VAL A 114 -7.33 7.69 -5.84
N VAL A 115 -6.89 6.68 -6.58
CA VAL A 115 -5.54 6.66 -7.18
C VAL A 115 -5.36 7.84 -8.14
N SER A 116 -6.37 8.15 -8.97
CA SER A 116 -6.33 9.28 -9.88
C SER A 116 -6.23 10.65 -9.16
N ALA A 117 -6.80 10.76 -7.96
CA ALA A 117 -6.72 11.98 -7.16
C ALA A 117 -5.38 12.08 -6.38
N VAL A 118 -4.88 10.95 -5.87
CA VAL A 118 -3.71 10.89 -4.98
C VAL A 118 -2.39 10.98 -5.76
N MET A 119 -2.27 10.25 -6.88
CA MET A 119 -1.01 10.16 -7.62
C MET A 119 -0.40 11.51 -8.05
N PRO A 120 -1.18 12.48 -8.56
CA PRO A 120 -0.63 13.77 -8.94
C PRO A 120 -0.06 14.58 -7.77
N LEU A 121 -0.48 14.28 -6.54
CA LEU A 121 -0.05 14.95 -5.31
C LEU A 121 1.20 14.31 -4.70
N MET A 122 1.55 13.09 -5.09
CA MET A 122 2.68 12.36 -4.51
C MET A 122 4.01 12.99 -4.88
N LYS A 123 4.90 13.10 -3.90
CA LYS A 123 6.28 13.55 -4.15
C LYS A 123 7.06 12.50 -4.94
N LYS A 124 8.07 12.92 -5.67
CA LYS A 124 8.98 12.02 -6.39
C LYS A 124 9.66 11.06 -5.42
N GLY A 125 9.64 9.77 -5.73
CA GLY A 125 10.23 8.72 -4.90
C GLY A 125 9.29 8.15 -3.83
N ALA A 126 8.08 8.71 -3.65
CA ALA A 126 7.08 8.11 -2.80
C ALA A 126 6.51 6.82 -3.43
N CYS A 127 6.12 5.90 -2.58
CA CYS A 127 5.53 4.63 -2.99
C CYS A 127 4.02 4.62 -2.75
N LEU A 128 3.25 4.07 -3.68
CA LEU A 128 1.83 3.79 -3.50
C LEU A 128 1.62 2.29 -3.37
N ALA A 129 1.13 1.88 -2.22
CA ALA A 129 0.67 0.51 -1.98
C ALA A 129 -0.86 0.47 -2.03
N HIS A 130 -1.40 -0.49 -2.75
CA HIS A 130 -2.84 -0.69 -2.75
C HIS A 130 -3.18 -2.15 -3.02
N ARG A 131 -4.39 -2.55 -2.66
CA ARG A 131 -4.91 -3.87 -2.97
C ARG A 131 -5.16 -3.98 -4.47
N PHE A 132 -4.84 -5.13 -5.05
CA PHE A 132 -4.96 -5.41 -6.48
C PHE A 132 -6.35 -5.05 -7.01
N ASP A 133 -6.39 -4.25 -8.09
CA ASP A 133 -7.57 -3.96 -8.89
C ASP A 133 -7.24 -4.16 -10.38
N ARG A 134 -8.21 -4.61 -11.17
CA ARG A 134 -8.07 -4.83 -12.61
C ARG A 134 -7.74 -3.57 -13.42
N GLU A 135 -8.00 -2.39 -12.84
CA GLU A 135 -7.79 -1.09 -13.49
C GLU A 135 -6.36 -0.54 -13.40
N ILE A 136 -5.46 -1.21 -12.66
CA ILE A 136 -4.06 -0.77 -12.49
C ILE A 136 -3.30 -0.66 -13.80
N PRO A 137 -3.42 -1.60 -14.76
CA PRO A 137 -2.71 -1.49 -16.02
C PRO A 137 -2.99 -0.21 -16.78
N ASP A 138 -4.21 0.32 -16.68
CA ASP A 138 -4.60 1.56 -17.35
C ASP A 138 -4.07 2.79 -16.62
N ILE A 139 -4.04 2.76 -15.29
CA ILE A 139 -3.43 3.80 -14.46
C ILE A 139 -1.92 3.83 -14.70
N ALA A 140 -1.24 2.69 -14.70
CA ALA A 140 0.18 2.61 -14.96
C ALA A 140 0.55 3.12 -16.37
N LYS A 141 -0.28 2.88 -17.38
CA LYS A 141 -0.11 3.45 -18.72
C LYS A 141 -0.25 4.97 -18.74
N LYS A 142 -1.19 5.51 -17.96
CA LYS A 142 -1.42 6.96 -17.84
C LYS A 142 -0.27 7.69 -17.13
N TYR A 143 0.44 7.00 -16.23
CA TYR A 143 1.54 7.57 -15.43
C TYR A 143 2.84 6.76 -15.54
N PRO A 144 3.39 6.58 -16.75
CA PRO A 144 4.52 5.66 -17.01
C PRO A 144 5.84 6.05 -16.35
N LYS A 145 5.94 7.25 -15.80
CA LYS A 145 7.13 7.77 -15.11
C LYS A 145 6.87 8.13 -13.65
N SER A 146 5.69 7.83 -13.14
CA SER A 146 5.43 8.01 -11.72
C SER A 146 6.27 7.01 -10.93
N SER A 147 6.74 7.44 -9.78
CA SER A 147 7.48 6.62 -8.80
C SER A 147 6.59 5.56 -8.14
N LEU A 148 5.67 4.99 -8.89
CA LEU A 148 5.08 3.72 -8.56
C LEU A 148 6.21 2.72 -8.59
N GLY A 149 6.54 2.13 -7.47
CA GLY A 149 7.39 0.94 -7.38
C GLY A 149 6.69 -0.26 -8.03
N PHE A 150 6.00 -0.02 -9.14
CA PHE A 150 5.40 -1.00 -10.01
C PHE A 150 6.36 -1.28 -11.17
N SER A 151 7.05 -2.38 -11.06
CA SER A 151 7.25 -3.19 -12.26
C SER A 151 5.87 -3.77 -12.59
N PRO A 152 5.40 -3.68 -13.85
CA PRO A 152 4.21 -4.41 -14.28
C PRO A 152 4.29 -5.92 -14.02
N GLU A 153 5.48 -6.40 -13.71
CA GLU A 153 5.85 -7.80 -13.47
C GLU A 153 5.87 -8.17 -11.98
N THR A 154 5.77 -7.21 -11.05
CA THR A 154 5.85 -7.47 -9.60
C THR A 154 4.66 -6.96 -8.80
N SER A 155 3.45 -7.04 -9.35
CA SER A 155 2.23 -6.61 -8.68
C SER A 155 1.69 -7.60 -7.64
N THR A 156 2.56 -8.20 -6.83
CA THR A 156 2.16 -9.03 -5.69
C THR A 156 2.94 -8.66 -4.44
N LEU A 157 2.71 -7.46 -3.94
CA LEU A 157 2.88 -7.25 -2.51
C LEU A 157 1.65 -7.88 -1.82
N GLY A 158 1.68 -9.18 -1.69
CA GLY A 158 0.78 -9.89 -0.80
C GLY A 158 1.13 -9.51 0.62
N PHE A 159 0.42 -8.55 1.21
CA PHE A 159 0.34 -8.47 2.65
C PHE A 159 -0.40 -9.73 3.10
N GLY A 160 0.32 -10.60 3.81
CA GLY A 160 -0.19 -11.85 4.30
C GLY A 160 -1.51 -11.64 5.05
N ARG A 161 -2.44 -12.55 4.82
CA ARG A 161 -3.63 -12.69 5.64
C ARG A 161 -3.18 -13.06 7.05
N ALA A 162 -3.56 -12.25 8.02
CA ALA A 162 -3.85 -12.76 9.35
C ALA A 162 -5.22 -13.42 9.31
#